data_2ad24e74eb2c0fc952639581656ee76b
#
_entry.id   2ad24e74eb2c0fc952639581656ee76b
#
_cell.length_a   1.000
_cell.length_b   1.000
_cell.length_c   1.000
_cell.angle_alpha   90.00
_cell.angle_beta   90.00
_cell.angle_gamma   90.00
#
_symmetry.space_group_name_H-M   'P 1'
#
loop_
_entity.id
_entity.type
_entity.pdbx_description
1 polymer ?
#
loop_
_entity_poly.entity_id
_entity_poly.type
_entity_poly.pdbx_seq_one_letter_code
_entity_poly.pdbx_strand_id
1 'polypeptide(L)'
;MNPLARNHPKRPGRRPQGNGPSRPEQPGLHRPRPETEGGPVWLWGTHAVMAALANPARHVHQLLVTENAVQRLPRSQVLPQIVTGKDLDQRLPPGAVHQGIAVKADPLEPAALEDLIAEGATRIAVLDQVSDPHNLGAIFRSAAAFGFTGLVLQSRNAPPITGVVAKSAAGAIETVTEVRTVNISRALEQLGEAGFHTVGLAGESPRPLDLAVKGAAKIAIVLGAEGPGLRPGVAKACAELARIPIAAAMESLNVSNAAAIAFYEASRGSSPAA
;
A
#
# COMPACT_ATOMS: atom_id res chain seq x y z
N MET A 1 16.17 79.65 -19.05
CA MET A 1 16.87 78.83 -18.11
C MET A 1 16.59 77.39 -18.45
N ASN A 2 17.59 76.62 -18.77
CA ASN A 2 17.59 75.45 -19.62
C ASN A 2 17.33 74.13 -18.81
N PRO A 3 16.51 73.17 -19.27
CA PRO A 3 16.47 71.84 -18.68
C PRO A 3 17.31 70.87 -19.48
N LEU A 4 18.01 70.02 -18.73
CA LEU A 4 18.98 69.02 -19.11
C LEU A 4 18.37 67.90 -19.97
N ALA A 5 19.03 67.60 -21.07
CA ALA A 5 18.80 66.47 -21.95
C ALA A 5 19.25 65.15 -21.26
N ARG A 6 18.37 64.17 -21.21
CA ARG A 6 18.70 62.75 -20.77
C ARG A 6 19.17 61.96 -21.98
N ASN A 7 20.43 61.58 -21.97
CA ASN A 7 21.03 60.60 -22.88
C ASN A 7 20.52 59.16 -22.59
N HIS A 8 19.91 58.53 -23.59
CA HIS A 8 19.64 57.12 -23.58
C HIS A 8 20.79 56.32 -24.25
N PRO A 9 21.33 55.27 -23.63
CA PRO A 9 22.31 54.41 -24.30
C PRO A 9 21.62 53.46 -25.29
N LYS A 10 22.20 53.34 -26.48
CA LYS A 10 21.81 52.42 -27.57
C LYS A 10 22.02 50.99 -27.17
N ARG A 11 21.01 50.13 -27.40
CA ARG A 11 21.10 48.67 -27.27
C ARG A 11 22.08 48.09 -28.31
N PRO A 12 22.97 47.14 -27.93
CA PRO A 12 23.81 46.43 -28.88
C PRO A 12 23.01 45.40 -29.69
N GLY A 13 23.38 45.28 -30.98
CA GLY A 13 22.72 44.43 -31.96
C GLY A 13 22.81 42.93 -31.68
N ARG A 14 21.74 42.22 -32.06
CA ARG A 14 21.65 40.76 -32.09
C ARG A 14 22.73 40.15 -32.99
N ARG A 15 23.57 39.28 -32.46
CA ARG A 15 24.44 38.40 -33.24
C ARG A 15 23.60 37.26 -33.84
N PRO A 16 23.90 36.80 -35.07
CA PRO A 16 23.22 35.64 -35.66
C PRO A 16 23.59 34.34 -34.90
N GLN A 17 22.57 33.54 -34.59
CA GLN A 17 22.74 32.23 -34.02
C GLN A 17 23.32 31.30 -35.10
N GLY A 18 24.52 30.77 -34.86
CA GLY A 18 25.12 29.74 -35.67
C GLY A 18 24.44 28.40 -35.40
N ASN A 19 24.09 27.66 -36.46
CA ASN A 19 23.68 26.27 -36.44
C ASN A 19 24.81 25.40 -35.88
N GLY A 20 24.70 24.98 -34.63
CA GLY A 20 25.53 23.92 -34.08
C GLY A 20 25.00 22.53 -34.52
N PRO A 21 25.86 21.50 -34.62
CA PRO A 21 25.46 20.21 -35.08
C PRO A 21 24.42 19.57 -34.12
N SER A 22 23.32 19.06 -34.68
CA SER A 22 22.25 18.34 -34.00
C SER A 22 22.82 17.14 -33.26
N ARG A 23 22.62 17.14 -31.95
CA ARG A 23 22.92 16.01 -31.06
C ARG A 23 22.09 14.81 -31.50
N PRO A 24 22.66 13.60 -31.65
CA PRO A 24 21.88 12.42 -32.04
C PRO A 24 20.79 12.15 -31.00
N GLU A 25 19.54 12.04 -31.45
CA GLU A 25 18.41 11.60 -30.64
C GLU A 25 18.71 10.20 -30.09
N GLN A 26 18.84 10.13 -28.77
CA GLN A 26 18.87 8.85 -28.08
C GLN A 26 17.49 8.19 -28.23
N PRO A 27 17.40 6.88 -28.55
CA PRO A 27 16.13 6.18 -28.61
C PRO A 27 15.41 6.35 -27.27
N GLY A 28 14.21 6.94 -27.32
CA GLY A 28 13.43 7.23 -26.14
C GLY A 28 13.21 6.00 -25.29
N LEU A 29 13.71 6.05 -24.06
CA LEU A 29 13.30 5.13 -23.00
C LEU A 29 11.76 5.22 -22.91
N HIS A 30 11.10 4.16 -23.35
CA HIS A 30 9.66 3.99 -23.18
C HIS A 30 9.38 3.99 -21.66
N ARG A 31 9.04 5.17 -21.11
CA ARG A 31 8.46 5.23 -19.76
C ARG A 31 7.14 4.46 -19.82
N PRO A 32 6.94 3.44 -18.97
CA PRO A 32 5.64 2.80 -18.88
C PRO A 32 4.61 3.90 -18.59
N ARG A 33 3.49 3.89 -19.33
CA ARG A 33 2.37 4.79 -19.04
C ARG A 33 1.95 4.56 -17.59
N PRO A 34 1.69 5.64 -16.80
CA PRO A 34 1.11 5.48 -15.47
C PRO A 34 -0.16 4.63 -15.61
N GLU A 35 -0.30 3.64 -14.71
CA GLU A 35 -1.50 2.83 -14.61
C GLU A 35 -2.68 3.79 -14.43
N THR A 36 -3.66 3.73 -15.33
CA THR A 36 -4.85 4.56 -15.26
C THR A 36 -5.66 4.11 -14.05
N GLU A 37 -6.12 5.05 -13.22
CA GLU A 37 -7.01 4.75 -12.10
C GLU A 37 -8.18 3.88 -12.59
N GLY A 38 -8.34 2.68 -12.01
CA GLY A 38 -9.40 1.73 -12.32
C GLY A 38 -9.16 0.77 -13.49
N GLY A 39 -8.01 0.81 -14.17
CA GLY A 39 -7.65 -0.15 -15.22
C GLY A 39 -6.89 -1.38 -14.71
N PRO A 40 -6.78 -2.46 -15.56
CA PRO A 40 -6.03 -3.66 -15.21
C PRO A 40 -4.57 -3.35 -14.86
N VAL A 41 -4.10 -3.91 -13.74
CA VAL A 41 -2.76 -3.71 -13.19
C VAL A 41 -1.87 -4.93 -13.43
N TRP A 42 -0.57 -4.71 -13.52
CA TRP A 42 0.40 -5.78 -13.51
C TRP A 42 0.72 -6.20 -12.08
N LEU A 43 0.55 -7.48 -11.77
CA LEU A 43 1.04 -8.13 -10.55
C LEU A 43 2.20 -9.05 -10.93
N TRP A 44 3.27 -9.08 -10.13
CA TRP A 44 4.45 -9.87 -10.44
C TRP A 44 5.10 -10.53 -9.23
N GLY A 45 5.88 -11.55 -9.50
CA GLY A 45 6.55 -12.39 -8.50
C GLY A 45 5.68 -13.55 -8.04
N THR A 46 6.34 -14.64 -7.69
CA THR A 46 5.71 -15.95 -7.52
C THR A 46 4.51 -15.90 -6.56
N HIS A 47 4.68 -15.39 -5.34
CA HIS A 47 3.61 -15.42 -4.33
C HIS A 47 2.39 -14.57 -4.74
N ALA A 48 2.63 -13.34 -5.23
CA ALA A 48 1.53 -12.46 -5.64
C ALA A 48 0.73 -13.06 -6.81
N VAL A 49 1.43 -13.59 -7.82
CA VAL A 49 0.78 -14.18 -9.00
C VAL A 49 0.04 -15.48 -8.65
N MET A 50 0.65 -16.34 -7.83
CA MET A 50 0.00 -17.59 -7.41
C MET A 50 -1.27 -17.34 -6.60
N ALA A 51 -1.23 -16.36 -5.69
CA ALA A 51 -2.41 -15.97 -4.93
C ALA A 51 -3.50 -15.38 -5.83
N ALA A 52 -3.14 -14.49 -6.76
CA ALA A 52 -4.09 -13.92 -7.73
C ALA A 52 -4.75 -14.99 -8.62
N LEU A 53 -3.99 -15.99 -9.07
CA LEU A 53 -4.53 -17.10 -9.86
C LEU A 53 -5.44 -18.05 -9.05
N ALA A 54 -5.23 -18.13 -7.75
CA ALA A 54 -6.05 -18.94 -6.84
C ALA A 54 -7.32 -18.23 -6.38
N ASN A 55 -7.39 -16.90 -6.50
CA ASN A 55 -8.55 -16.12 -6.07
C ASN A 55 -9.65 -16.11 -7.16
N PRO A 56 -10.82 -16.73 -6.91
CA PRO A 56 -11.91 -16.77 -7.90
C PRO A 56 -12.51 -15.39 -8.22
N ALA A 57 -12.35 -14.41 -7.32
CA ALA A 57 -12.82 -13.05 -7.54
C ALA A 57 -11.85 -12.22 -8.42
N ARG A 58 -10.66 -12.73 -8.72
CA ARG A 58 -9.66 -12.01 -9.52
C ARG A 58 -9.86 -12.28 -11.01
N HIS A 59 -10.26 -11.26 -11.75
CA HIS A 59 -10.34 -11.35 -13.19
C HIS A 59 -8.95 -11.14 -13.82
N VAL A 60 -8.40 -12.21 -14.39
CA VAL A 60 -7.07 -12.23 -15.01
C VAL A 60 -7.19 -12.15 -16.52
N HIS A 61 -6.58 -11.13 -17.14
CA HIS A 61 -6.58 -10.89 -18.58
C HIS A 61 -5.41 -11.59 -19.29
N GLN A 62 -4.24 -11.64 -18.64
CA GLN A 62 -3.01 -12.17 -19.26
C GLN A 62 -2.09 -12.76 -18.21
N LEU A 63 -1.51 -13.91 -18.51
CA LEU A 63 -0.49 -14.57 -17.69
C LEU A 63 0.79 -14.73 -18.53
N LEU A 64 1.85 -14.05 -18.11
CA LEU A 64 3.17 -14.12 -18.73
C LEU A 64 4.10 -14.91 -17.84
N VAL A 65 4.87 -15.83 -18.44
CA VAL A 65 5.75 -16.73 -17.70
C VAL A 65 6.97 -17.09 -18.53
N THR A 66 8.14 -17.17 -17.90
CA THR A 66 9.34 -17.71 -18.55
C THR A 66 9.32 -19.24 -18.52
N GLU A 67 10.04 -19.89 -19.45
CA GLU A 67 10.14 -21.35 -19.52
C GLU A 67 10.51 -22.00 -18.18
N ASN A 68 11.45 -21.40 -17.44
CA ASN A 68 11.87 -21.90 -16.12
C ASN A 68 10.81 -21.73 -15.02
N ALA A 69 9.86 -20.80 -15.20
CA ALA A 69 8.83 -20.53 -14.22
C ALA A 69 7.53 -21.29 -14.48
N VAL A 70 7.30 -21.76 -15.72
CA VAL A 70 6.07 -22.46 -16.11
C VAL A 70 5.81 -23.72 -15.27
N GLN A 71 6.86 -24.45 -14.90
CA GLN A 71 6.75 -25.68 -14.10
C GLN A 71 6.22 -25.46 -12.68
N ARG A 72 6.25 -24.21 -12.20
CA ARG A 72 5.78 -23.81 -10.87
C ARG A 72 4.32 -23.33 -10.86
N LEU A 73 3.69 -23.23 -12.06
CA LEU A 73 2.31 -22.76 -12.16
C LEU A 73 1.33 -23.79 -11.61
N PRO A 74 0.30 -23.39 -10.86
CA PRO A 74 -0.85 -24.22 -10.57
C PRO A 74 -1.66 -24.43 -11.86
N ARG A 75 -2.57 -25.39 -11.84
CA ARG A 75 -3.61 -25.47 -12.87
C ARG A 75 -4.43 -24.17 -12.82
N SER A 76 -4.45 -23.45 -13.91
CA SER A 76 -5.14 -22.17 -14.05
C SER A 76 -6.08 -22.22 -15.26
N GLN A 77 -7.19 -21.47 -15.19
CA GLN A 77 -8.08 -21.29 -16.33
C GLN A 77 -7.47 -20.37 -17.41
N VAL A 78 -6.48 -19.55 -17.03
CA VAL A 78 -5.77 -18.66 -17.93
C VAL A 78 -4.55 -19.37 -18.49
N LEU A 79 -4.50 -19.51 -19.82
CA LEU A 79 -3.34 -20.13 -20.50
C LEU A 79 -2.12 -19.22 -20.39
N PRO A 80 -0.97 -19.76 -19.93
CA PRO A 80 0.27 -19.00 -19.84
C PRO A 80 0.84 -18.70 -21.22
N GLN A 81 1.26 -17.46 -21.41
CA GLN A 81 2.05 -17.03 -22.55
C GLN A 81 3.53 -17.10 -22.18
N ILE A 82 4.28 -17.95 -22.88
CA ILE A 82 5.73 -18.09 -22.68
C ILE A 82 6.43 -16.86 -23.25
N VAL A 83 7.26 -16.21 -22.43
CA VAL A 83 8.00 -15.00 -22.79
C VAL A 83 9.42 -15.06 -22.23
N THR A 84 10.29 -14.15 -22.70
CA THR A 84 11.64 -14.00 -22.11
C THR A 84 11.62 -13.10 -20.87
N GLY A 85 12.66 -13.17 -20.03
CA GLY A 85 12.82 -12.22 -18.91
C GLY A 85 12.84 -10.77 -19.37
N LYS A 86 13.47 -10.48 -20.53
CA LYS A 86 13.49 -9.13 -21.13
C LYS A 86 12.10 -8.62 -21.50
N ASP A 87 11.21 -9.51 -21.96
CA ASP A 87 9.83 -9.13 -22.28
C ASP A 87 9.06 -8.73 -21.02
N LEU A 88 9.34 -9.37 -19.87
CA LEU A 88 8.78 -8.98 -18.57
C LEU A 88 9.35 -7.64 -18.10
N ASP A 89 10.66 -7.45 -18.18
CA ASP A 89 11.33 -6.19 -17.81
C ASP A 89 10.80 -4.98 -18.60
N GLN A 90 10.38 -5.17 -19.86
CA GLN A 90 9.81 -4.11 -20.70
C GLN A 90 8.37 -3.74 -20.30
N ARG A 91 7.61 -4.65 -19.68
CA ARG A 91 6.21 -4.46 -19.33
C ARG A 91 6.00 -4.04 -17.89
N LEU A 92 6.96 -4.36 -17.04
CA LEU A 92 6.91 -4.07 -15.61
C LEU A 92 7.71 -2.80 -15.26
N PRO A 93 7.47 -2.19 -14.11
CA PRO A 93 8.28 -1.05 -13.67
C PRO A 93 9.78 -1.38 -13.60
N PRO A 94 10.67 -0.42 -13.87
CA PRO A 94 12.10 -0.62 -13.78
C PRO A 94 12.52 -1.20 -12.42
N GLY A 95 13.34 -2.25 -12.44
CA GLY A 95 13.80 -2.92 -11.22
C GLY A 95 12.79 -3.90 -10.59
N ALA A 96 11.68 -4.20 -11.26
CA ALA A 96 10.70 -5.16 -10.77
C ALA A 96 11.30 -6.57 -10.67
N VAL A 97 11.35 -7.15 -9.48
CA VAL A 97 11.82 -8.51 -9.22
C VAL A 97 10.68 -9.49 -9.53
N HIS A 98 10.46 -9.78 -10.83
CA HIS A 98 9.32 -10.56 -11.32
C HIS A 98 9.48 -12.09 -11.15
N GLN A 99 10.67 -12.62 -10.92
CA GLN A 99 10.93 -14.06 -10.73
C GLN A 99 10.43 -14.95 -11.91
N GLY A 100 10.36 -14.37 -13.10
CA GLY A 100 9.91 -15.04 -14.32
C GLY A 100 8.40 -15.14 -14.52
N ILE A 101 7.59 -14.42 -13.73
CA ILE A 101 6.13 -14.52 -13.79
C ILE A 101 5.45 -13.18 -13.52
N ALA A 102 4.40 -12.86 -14.30
CA ALA A 102 3.53 -11.71 -14.09
C ALA A 102 2.11 -12.00 -14.63
N VAL A 103 1.10 -11.40 -14.00
CA VAL A 103 -0.27 -11.39 -14.50
C VAL A 103 -0.75 -9.95 -14.68
N LYS A 104 -1.58 -9.73 -15.69
CA LYS A 104 -2.38 -8.53 -15.85
C LYS A 104 -3.80 -8.84 -15.40
N ALA A 105 -4.28 -8.16 -14.36
CA ALA A 105 -5.58 -8.44 -13.77
C ALA A 105 -6.29 -7.14 -13.38
N ASP A 106 -7.62 -7.21 -13.27
CA ASP A 106 -8.39 -6.10 -12.73
C ASP A 106 -8.08 -5.92 -11.23
N PRO A 107 -8.08 -4.69 -10.69
CA PRO A 107 -8.05 -4.47 -9.24
C PRO A 107 -9.20 -5.22 -8.56
N LEU A 108 -9.00 -5.64 -7.30
CA LEU A 108 -10.14 -6.05 -6.47
C LEU A 108 -10.91 -4.81 -6.04
N GLU A 109 -12.22 -4.90 -6.07
CA GLU A 109 -13.09 -3.83 -5.59
C GLU A 109 -13.01 -3.76 -4.05
N PRO A 110 -12.79 -2.57 -3.46
CA PRO A 110 -12.85 -2.40 -2.02
C PRO A 110 -14.27 -2.73 -1.49
N ALA A 111 -14.34 -3.44 -0.38
CA ALA A 111 -15.60 -3.72 0.29
C ALA A 111 -16.11 -2.53 1.12
N ALA A 112 -17.39 -2.54 1.47
CA ALA A 112 -17.91 -1.66 2.49
C ALA A 112 -17.49 -2.16 3.89
N LEU A 113 -17.31 -1.24 4.85
CA LEU A 113 -16.95 -1.60 6.22
C LEU A 113 -18.05 -2.43 6.89
N GLU A 114 -19.29 -2.11 6.59
CA GLU A 114 -20.48 -2.80 7.07
C GLU A 114 -20.50 -4.28 6.64
N ASP A 115 -20.11 -4.56 5.39
CA ASP A 115 -20.05 -5.93 4.87
C ASP A 115 -18.98 -6.74 5.61
N LEU A 116 -17.78 -6.17 5.78
CA LEU A 116 -16.69 -6.80 6.52
C LEU A 116 -17.08 -7.13 7.98
N ILE A 117 -17.84 -6.23 8.64
CA ILE A 117 -18.36 -6.45 9.98
C ILE A 117 -19.42 -7.55 10.00
N ALA A 118 -20.33 -7.55 9.02
CA ALA A 118 -21.42 -8.54 8.90
C ALA A 118 -20.90 -9.95 8.60
N GLU A 119 -19.78 -10.07 7.87
CA GLU A 119 -19.07 -11.34 7.63
C GLU A 119 -18.35 -11.90 8.86
N GLY A 120 -18.40 -11.21 9.99
CA GLY A 120 -17.89 -11.69 11.26
C GLY A 120 -16.42 -11.38 11.50
N ALA A 121 -15.87 -10.35 10.88
CA ALA A 121 -14.51 -9.89 11.18
C ALA A 121 -14.33 -9.66 12.68
N THR A 122 -13.20 -10.11 13.21
CA THR A 122 -12.82 -9.91 14.63
C THR A 122 -11.53 -9.11 14.79
N ARG A 123 -10.73 -9.01 13.74
CA ARG A 123 -9.47 -8.26 13.71
C ARG A 123 -9.39 -7.41 12.46
N ILE A 124 -9.30 -6.11 12.64
CA ILE A 124 -9.25 -5.11 11.56
C ILE A 124 -8.05 -4.18 11.80
N ALA A 125 -7.31 -3.86 10.76
CA ALA A 125 -6.31 -2.80 10.80
C ALA A 125 -6.89 -1.53 10.19
N VAL A 126 -6.57 -0.38 10.76
CA VAL A 126 -7.00 0.93 10.29
C VAL A 126 -5.78 1.81 10.07
N LEU A 127 -5.61 2.35 8.86
CA LEU A 127 -4.43 3.15 8.50
C LEU A 127 -4.80 4.62 8.30
N ASP A 128 -4.20 5.48 9.12
CA ASP A 128 -4.35 6.93 9.04
C ASP A 128 -3.14 7.56 8.33
N GLN A 129 -3.31 7.94 7.06
CA GLN A 129 -2.29 8.62 6.23
C GLN A 129 -1.00 7.80 5.96
N VAL A 130 -1.08 6.49 5.93
CA VAL A 130 0.02 5.65 5.43
C VAL A 130 0.04 5.73 3.91
N SER A 131 1.09 6.33 3.33
CA SER A 131 1.18 6.66 1.90
C SER A 131 2.26 5.90 1.13
N ASP A 132 3.20 5.23 1.81
CA ASP A 132 4.24 4.44 1.14
C ASP A 132 3.69 3.07 0.70
N PRO A 133 3.74 2.73 -0.61
CA PRO A 133 3.29 1.45 -1.14
C PRO A 133 4.01 0.24 -0.55
N HIS A 134 5.30 0.36 -0.21
CA HIS A 134 6.06 -0.74 0.39
C HIS A 134 5.59 -1.03 1.81
N ASN A 135 5.37 0.02 2.61
CA ASN A 135 4.80 -0.13 3.95
C ASN A 135 3.40 -0.71 3.89
N LEU A 136 2.54 -0.22 2.98
CA LEU A 136 1.20 -0.75 2.80
C LEU A 136 1.22 -2.25 2.48
N GLY A 137 2.05 -2.68 1.53
CA GLY A 137 2.19 -4.09 1.20
C GLY A 137 2.70 -4.95 2.37
N ALA A 138 3.68 -4.45 3.13
CA ALA A 138 4.20 -5.13 4.32
C ALA A 138 3.13 -5.24 5.43
N ILE A 139 2.28 -4.22 5.59
CA ILE A 139 1.16 -4.22 6.53
C ILE A 139 0.12 -5.26 6.11
N PHE A 140 -0.28 -5.34 4.83
CA PHE A 140 -1.15 -6.40 4.32
C PHE A 140 -0.60 -7.79 4.66
N ARG A 141 0.70 -8.01 4.41
CA ARG A 141 1.35 -9.29 4.69
C ARG A 141 1.31 -9.66 6.17
N SER A 142 1.58 -8.70 7.05
CA SER A 142 1.51 -8.89 8.50
C SER A 142 0.06 -9.12 8.96
N ALA A 143 -0.90 -8.39 8.39
CA ALA A 143 -2.33 -8.55 8.66
C ALA A 143 -2.77 -10.00 8.36
N ALA A 144 -2.47 -10.52 7.18
CA ALA A 144 -2.78 -11.90 6.82
C ALA A 144 -2.11 -12.92 7.75
N ALA A 145 -0.83 -12.69 8.08
CA ALA A 145 -0.06 -13.60 8.94
C ALA A 145 -0.64 -13.72 10.37
N PHE A 146 -1.25 -12.64 10.88
CA PHE A 146 -1.80 -12.58 12.24
C PHE A 146 -3.34 -12.62 12.29
N GLY A 147 -3.99 -13.03 11.20
CA GLY A 147 -5.43 -13.26 11.15
C GLY A 147 -6.29 -12.00 11.19
N PHE A 148 -5.75 -10.87 10.73
CA PHE A 148 -6.51 -9.67 10.42
C PHE A 148 -7.17 -9.86 9.05
N THR A 149 -8.49 -9.75 9.01
CA THR A 149 -9.27 -10.03 7.79
C THR A 149 -9.59 -8.78 6.99
N GLY A 150 -9.45 -7.59 7.58
CA GLY A 150 -9.71 -6.32 6.92
C GLY A 150 -8.65 -5.24 7.17
N LEU A 151 -8.45 -4.41 6.15
CA LEU A 151 -7.58 -3.25 6.19
C LEU A 151 -8.35 -2.02 5.73
N VAL A 152 -8.63 -1.10 6.67
CA VAL A 152 -9.35 0.15 6.38
C VAL A 152 -8.35 1.24 6.03
N LEU A 153 -8.49 1.80 4.83
CA LEU A 153 -7.66 2.87 4.28
C LEU A 153 -8.47 4.14 4.08
N GLN A 154 -7.80 5.28 4.14
CA GLN A 154 -8.43 6.52 3.73
C GLN A 154 -8.53 6.57 2.18
N SER A 155 -9.70 6.94 1.63
CA SER A 155 -9.93 7.03 0.18
C SER A 155 -9.02 8.05 -0.50
N ARG A 156 -8.65 9.13 0.20
CA ARG A 156 -7.69 10.11 -0.27
C ARG A 156 -6.33 9.88 0.39
N ASN A 157 -5.25 10.06 -0.37
CA ASN A 157 -3.85 9.94 0.07
C ASN A 157 -3.36 8.52 0.39
N ALA A 158 -4.21 7.50 0.43
CA ALA A 158 -3.73 6.13 0.48
C ALA A 158 -3.32 5.67 -0.94
N PRO A 159 -2.19 4.95 -1.08
CA PRO A 159 -1.75 4.50 -2.39
C PRO A 159 -2.76 3.50 -2.98
N PRO A 160 -2.92 3.45 -4.31
CA PRO A 160 -3.68 2.39 -4.96
C PRO A 160 -2.95 1.05 -4.78
N ILE A 161 -3.71 -0.05 -4.83
CA ILE A 161 -3.15 -1.40 -4.81
C ILE A 161 -2.52 -1.71 -6.16
N THR A 162 -1.26 -1.32 -6.30
CA THR A 162 -0.44 -1.55 -7.49
C THR A 162 0.35 -2.85 -7.38
N GLY A 163 1.05 -3.24 -8.45
CA GLY A 163 1.96 -4.38 -8.43
C GLY A 163 3.08 -4.26 -7.39
N VAL A 164 3.50 -3.06 -7.00
CA VAL A 164 4.48 -2.83 -5.93
C VAL A 164 3.90 -3.25 -4.58
N VAL A 165 2.66 -2.84 -4.28
CA VAL A 165 1.94 -3.24 -3.07
C VAL A 165 1.74 -4.75 -3.07
N ALA A 166 1.23 -5.32 -4.17
CA ALA A 166 1.00 -6.76 -4.32
C ALA A 166 2.27 -7.59 -4.11
N LYS A 167 3.40 -7.13 -4.66
CA LYS A 167 4.70 -7.78 -4.50
C LYS A 167 5.15 -7.79 -3.04
N SER A 168 5.03 -6.64 -2.35
CA SER A 168 5.39 -6.51 -0.93
C SER A 168 4.46 -7.31 -0.03
N ALA A 169 3.17 -7.36 -0.37
CA ALA A 169 2.16 -8.12 0.35
C ALA A 169 2.27 -9.64 0.18
N ALA A 170 3.05 -10.13 -0.80
CA ALA A 170 3.29 -11.56 -1.02
C ALA A 170 2.01 -12.40 -1.15
N GLY A 171 0.95 -11.84 -1.77
CA GLY A 171 -0.35 -12.50 -1.96
C GLY A 171 -1.42 -12.14 -0.93
N ALA A 172 -1.08 -11.45 0.16
CA ALA A 172 -2.02 -11.10 1.22
C ALA A 172 -3.17 -10.19 0.76
N ILE A 173 -3.01 -9.43 -0.32
CA ILE A 173 -4.08 -8.62 -0.91
C ILE A 173 -5.25 -9.46 -1.47
N GLU A 174 -5.06 -10.76 -1.64
CA GLU A 174 -6.11 -11.69 -2.10
C GLU A 174 -6.93 -12.27 -0.94
N THR A 175 -6.48 -12.08 0.31
CA THR A 175 -7.08 -12.68 1.51
C THR A 175 -7.47 -11.67 2.57
N VAL A 176 -6.87 -10.48 2.56
CA VAL A 176 -7.23 -9.38 3.47
C VAL A 176 -8.06 -8.37 2.69
N THR A 177 -9.29 -8.19 3.13
CA THR A 177 -10.26 -7.31 2.46
C THR A 177 -9.86 -5.85 2.61
N GLU A 178 -9.71 -5.15 1.47
CA GLU A 178 -9.51 -3.71 1.45
C GLU A 178 -10.84 -2.99 1.65
N VAL A 179 -10.86 -2.02 2.57
CA VAL A 179 -11.97 -1.09 2.78
C VAL A 179 -11.49 0.33 2.57
N ARG A 180 -12.21 1.13 1.80
CA ARG A 180 -11.91 2.55 1.58
C ARG A 180 -12.94 3.44 2.27
N THR A 181 -12.48 4.36 3.13
CA THR A 181 -13.35 5.33 3.81
C THR A 181 -12.88 6.76 3.59
N VAL A 182 -13.81 7.69 3.50
CA VAL A 182 -13.50 9.13 3.44
C VAL A 182 -13.09 9.66 4.82
N ASN A 183 -13.67 9.09 5.89
CA ASN A 183 -13.51 9.57 7.27
C ASN A 183 -13.14 8.42 8.22
N ILE A 184 -11.87 8.34 8.59
CA ILE A 184 -11.35 7.33 9.53
C ILE A 184 -12.03 7.42 10.90
N SER A 185 -12.25 8.63 11.45
CA SER A 185 -12.90 8.77 12.75
C SER A 185 -14.30 8.18 12.76
N ARG A 186 -15.09 8.40 11.70
CA ARG A 186 -16.42 7.79 11.57
C ARG A 186 -16.35 6.27 11.43
N ALA A 187 -15.37 5.75 10.69
CA ALA A 187 -15.16 4.30 10.61
C ALA A 187 -14.81 3.69 11.98
N LEU A 188 -14.05 4.40 12.82
CA LEU A 188 -13.75 3.96 14.20
C LEU A 188 -14.99 3.97 15.10
N GLU A 189 -15.86 4.96 14.95
CA GLU A 189 -17.16 5.01 15.64
C GLU A 189 -18.03 3.80 15.27
N GLN A 190 -18.16 3.50 13.97
CA GLN A 190 -18.89 2.32 13.47
C GLN A 190 -18.30 1.00 14.00
N LEU A 191 -16.97 0.89 14.03
CA LEU A 191 -16.29 -0.27 14.61
C LEU A 191 -16.58 -0.39 16.11
N GLY A 192 -16.56 0.72 16.86
CA GLY A 192 -16.91 0.76 18.28
C GLY A 192 -18.35 0.30 18.52
N GLU A 193 -19.31 0.79 17.73
CA GLU A 193 -20.73 0.38 17.78
C GLU A 193 -20.91 -1.11 17.47
N ALA A 194 -20.05 -1.68 16.60
CA ALA A 194 -20.01 -3.11 16.27
C ALA A 194 -19.26 -3.97 17.32
N GLY A 195 -18.82 -3.36 18.44
CA GLY A 195 -18.17 -4.03 19.55
C GLY A 195 -16.66 -4.25 19.39
N PHE A 196 -16.01 -3.54 18.47
CA PHE A 196 -14.56 -3.56 18.38
C PHE A 196 -13.93 -2.65 19.45
N HIS A 197 -12.92 -3.17 20.14
CA HIS A 197 -12.02 -2.33 20.91
C HIS A 197 -11.00 -1.68 19.97
N THR A 198 -11.08 -0.37 19.76
CA THR A 198 -10.24 0.37 18.83
C THR A 198 -9.02 0.93 19.57
N VAL A 199 -7.82 0.41 19.25
CA VAL A 199 -6.55 0.78 19.90
C VAL A 199 -5.66 1.55 18.93
N GLY A 200 -5.43 2.83 19.21
CA GLY A 200 -4.53 3.70 18.44
C GLY A 200 -3.09 3.58 18.92
N LEU A 201 -2.14 3.39 17.99
CA LEU A 201 -0.72 3.40 18.34
C LEU A 201 -0.20 4.83 18.47
N ALA A 202 0.30 5.17 19.67
CA ALA A 202 0.87 6.47 20.01
C ALA A 202 2.06 6.28 20.97
N GLY A 203 3.25 6.72 20.55
CA GLY A 203 4.48 6.50 21.30
C GLY A 203 4.49 7.13 22.69
N GLU A 204 3.79 8.27 22.84
CA GLU A 204 3.65 9.03 24.08
C GLU A 204 2.60 8.47 25.05
N SER A 205 1.80 7.47 24.63
CA SER A 205 0.80 6.88 25.52
C SER A 205 1.46 6.22 26.74
N PRO A 206 0.92 6.42 27.97
CA PRO A 206 1.39 5.70 29.12
C PRO A 206 1.02 4.22 29.11
N ARG A 207 0.02 3.82 28.35
CA ARG A 207 -0.53 2.46 28.30
C ARG A 207 0.33 1.55 27.40
N PRO A 208 0.91 0.45 27.90
CA PRO A 208 1.57 -0.55 27.08
C PRO A 208 0.57 -1.31 26.19
N LEU A 209 0.99 -1.68 24.97
CA LEU A 209 0.12 -2.31 23.98
C LEU A 209 -0.41 -3.69 24.44
N ASP A 210 0.41 -4.51 25.06
CA ASP A 210 0.04 -5.83 25.57
C ASP A 210 -1.13 -5.78 26.57
N LEU A 211 -1.18 -4.71 27.37
CA LEU A 211 -2.29 -4.45 28.29
C LEU A 211 -3.54 -3.91 27.59
N ALA A 212 -3.37 -3.11 26.55
CA ALA A 212 -4.49 -2.51 25.81
C ALA A 212 -5.23 -3.54 24.95
N VAL A 213 -4.54 -4.54 24.39
CA VAL A 213 -5.18 -5.57 23.52
C VAL A 213 -5.70 -6.77 24.28
N LYS A 214 -5.38 -6.88 25.57
CA LYS A 214 -5.68 -8.06 26.39
C LYS A 214 -7.18 -8.29 26.54
N GLY A 215 -7.64 -9.50 26.15
CA GLY A 215 -9.03 -9.93 26.35
C GLY A 215 -10.03 -9.34 25.37
N ALA A 216 -9.61 -8.55 24.40
CA ALA A 216 -10.50 -8.04 23.36
C ALA A 216 -10.95 -9.17 22.41
N ALA A 217 -12.26 -9.45 22.38
CA ALA A 217 -12.84 -10.43 21.45
C ALA A 217 -12.85 -9.92 20.00
N LYS A 218 -13.10 -8.61 19.83
CA LYS A 218 -12.99 -7.90 18.55
C LYS A 218 -12.04 -6.73 18.72
N ILE A 219 -11.06 -6.59 17.84
CA ILE A 219 -10.05 -5.54 17.95
C ILE A 219 -9.79 -4.83 16.61
N ALA A 220 -9.64 -3.51 16.68
CA ALA A 220 -9.15 -2.71 15.58
C ALA A 220 -7.87 -1.98 15.99
N ILE A 221 -6.75 -2.29 15.32
CA ILE A 221 -5.46 -1.61 15.53
C ILE A 221 -5.35 -0.45 14.56
N VAL A 222 -5.12 0.74 15.10
CA VAL A 222 -5.06 1.99 14.32
C VAL A 222 -3.63 2.49 14.28
N LEU A 223 -3.11 2.65 13.06
CA LEU A 223 -1.73 3.06 12.79
C LEU A 223 -1.73 4.41 12.08
N GLY A 224 -0.90 5.34 12.56
CA GLY A 224 -0.71 6.65 11.95
C GLY A 224 0.42 6.68 10.92
N ALA A 225 0.59 7.84 10.28
CA ALA A 225 1.70 8.12 9.38
C ALA A 225 3.05 8.08 10.11
N GLU A 226 4.11 7.80 9.35
CA GLU A 226 5.48 7.94 9.87
C GLU A 226 5.77 9.40 10.24
N GLY A 227 6.36 9.61 11.41
CA GLY A 227 6.66 10.92 11.97
C GLY A 227 5.48 11.54 12.72
N PRO A 228 4.45 12.06 12.05
CA PRO A 228 3.35 12.74 12.75
C PRO A 228 2.42 11.83 13.56
N GLY A 229 2.45 10.51 13.32
CA GLY A 229 1.56 9.56 14.01
C GLY A 229 0.09 9.70 13.60
N LEU A 230 -0.81 9.49 14.56
CA LEU A 230 -2.26 9.61 14.37
C LEU A 230 -2.68 11.09 14.34
N ARG A 231 -3.58 11.45 13.43
CA ARG A 231 -4.20 12.78 13.48
C ARG A 231 -5.03 12.94 14.78
N PRO A 232 -5.08 14.16 15.37
CA PRO A 232 -5.77 14.38 16.65
C PRO A 232 -7.21 13.88 16.67
N GLY A 233 -7.97 14.08 15.59
CA GLY A 233 -9.36 13.61 15.47
C GLY A 233 -9.45 12.07 15.44
N VAL A 234 -8.50 11.39 14.82
CA VAL A 234 -8.44 9.93 14.77
C VAL A 234 -8.04 9.36 16.14
N ALA A 235 -7.00 9.94 16.77
CA ALA A 235 -6.57 9.56 18.11
C ALA A 235 -7.72 9.67 19.13
N LYS A 236 -8.52 10.76 19.05
CA LYS A 236 -9.68 10.98 19.93
C LYS A 236 -10.82 9.99 19.67
N ALA A 237 -10.95 9.48 18.44
CA ALA A 237 -11.99 8.51 18.08
C ALA A 237 -11.61 7.07 18.45
N CYS A 238 -10.36 6.79 18.82
CA CYS A 238 -9.95 5.51 19.38
C CYS A 238 -10.52 5.33 20.80
N ALA A 239 -10.92 4.11 21.15
CA ALA A 239 -11.34 3.78 22.51
C ALA A 239 -10.17 3.89 23.50
N GLU A 240 -8.95 3.57 23.05
CA GLU A 240 -7.74 3.64 23.85
C GLU A 240 -6.53 3.97 22.94
N LEU A 241 -5.53 4.66 23.50
CA LEU A 241 -4.21 4.83 22.90
C LEU A 241 -3.21 3.97 23.64
N ALA A 242 -2.33 3.32 22.89
CA ALA A 242 -1.30 2.44 23.46
C ALA A 242 0.04 2.63 22.75
N ARG A 243 1.13 2.36 23.48
CA ARG A 243 2.49 2.35 22.92
C ARG A 243 3.07 0.96 22.84
N ILE A 244 3.90 0.75 21.84
CA ILE A 244 4.86 -0.37 21.82
C ILE A 244 6.06 0.08 22.69
N PRO A 245 6.40 -0.63 23.79
CA PRO A 245 7.56 -0.28 24.58
C PRO A 245 8.84 -0.46 23.75
N ILE A 246 9.59 0.60 23.53
CA ILE A 246 10.87 0.61 22.83
C ILE A 246 11.95 1.26 23.70
N ALA A 247 13.21 1.02 23.38
CA ALA A 247 14.33 1.63 24.09
C ALA A 247 14.33 3.15 23.91
N ALA A 248 14.66 3.91 24.97
CA ALA A 248 14.62 5.37 24.98
C ALA A 248 15.56 6.04 23.95
N ALA A 249 16.53 5.30 23.39
CA ALA A 249 17.41 5.79 22.33
C ALA A 249 16.71 5.90 20.94
N MET A 250 15.51 5.33 20.79
CA MET A 250 14.75 5.36 19.53
C MET A 250 13.42 6.12 19.75
N GLU A 251 13.14 7.05 18.85
CA GLU A 251 11.92 7.86 18.92
C GLU A 251 10.69 7.12 18.38
N SER A 252 10.87 6.28 17.36
CA SER A 252 9.77 5.57 16.68
C SER A 252 10.25 4.32 15.94
N LEU A 253 9.30 3.50 15.52
CA LEU A 253 9.49 2.38 14.59
C LEU A 253 8.93 2.75 13.22
N ASN A 254 9.47 2.14 12.16
CA ASN A 254 8.80 2.12 10.88
C ASN A 254 7.37 1.57 11.05
N VAL A 255 6.39 2.17 10.36
CA VAL A 255 4.97 1.86 10.54
C VAL A 255 4.63 0.39 10.25
N SER A 256 5.29 -0.25 9.27
CA SER A 256 5.04 -1.66 8.97
C SER A 256 5.61 -2.60 10.05
N ASN A 257 6.72 -2.23 10.69
CA ASN A 257 7.26 -2.96 11.84
C ASN A 257 6.37 -2.79 13.07
N ALA A 258 5.89 -1.57 13.33
CA ALA A 258 4.92 -1.31 14.40
C ALA A 258 3.62 -2.10 14.18
N ALA A 259 3.13 -2.17 12.93
CA ALA A 259 1.98 -2.98 12.56
C ALA A 259 2.20 -4.47 12.87
N ALA A 260 3.34 -5.03 12.46
CA ALA A 260 3.64 -6.44 12.68
C ALA A 260 3.67 -6.80 14.17
N ILE A 261 4.29 -5.96 15.00
CA ILE A 261 4.33 -6.14 16.45
C ILE A 261 2.93 -6.04 17.05
N ALA A 262 2.15 -5.03 16.65
CA ALA A 262 0.81 -4.81 17.18
C ALA A 262 -0.17 -5.92 16.79
N PHE A 263 -0.09 -6.40 15.56
CA PHE A 263 -0.92 -7.52 15.09
C PHE A 263 -0.56 -8.83 15.77
N TYR A 264 0.73 -9.09 15.97
CA TYR A 264 1.20 -10.24 16.74
C TYR A 264 0.67 -10.18 18.17
N GLU A 265 0.81 -9.06 18.87
CA GLU A 265 0.35 -8.92 20.24
C GLU A 265 -1.17 -9.07 20.35
N ALA A 266 -1.93 -8.45 19.44
CA ALA A 266 -3.38 -8.59 19.37
C ALA A 266 -3.83 -10.04 19.04
N SER A 267 -3.01 -10.82 18.32
CA SER A 267 -3.32 -12.22 17.99
C SER A 267 -3.09 -13.18 19.13
N ARG A 268 -2.20 -12.87 20.08
CA ARG A 268 -1.87 -13.74 21.23
C ARG A 268 -3.01 -13.92 22.21
N GLY A 269 -3.89 -12.91 22.33
CA GLY A 269 -5.02 -12.91 23.26
C GLY A 269 -6.18 -13.79 22.86
N SER A 270 -6.19 -14.28 21.63
CA SER A 270 -7.19 -15.17 21.08
C SER A 270 -6.46 -16.29 20.37
N SER A 271 -6.24 -17.43 21.06
CA SER A 271 -5.80 -18.66 20.38
C SER A 271 -6.70 -18.92 19.19
N PRO A 272 -6.15 -19.18 17.97
CA PRO A 272 -6.96 -19.70 16.90
C PRO A 272 -7.60 -21.00 17.44
N ALA A 273 -8.92 -21.13 17.28
CA ALA A 273 -9.57 -22.41 17.46
C ALA A 273 -8.85 -23.40 16.52
N ALA A 274 -8.27 -24.44 17.09
CA ALA A 274 -7.56 -25.50 16.40
C ALA A 274 -8.47 -26.25 15.43
#